data_b8394a960bc990f931d9b87c5824ede2
#
_entry.id   b8394a960bc990f931d9b87c5824ede2
#
_cell.length_a   1.000
_cell.length_b   1.000
_cell.length_c   1.000
_cell.angle_alpha   90.00
_cell.angle_beta   90.00
_cell.angle_gamma   90.00
#
_symmetry.space_group_name_H-M   'P 1'
#
loop_
_entity.id
_entity.type
_entity.pdbx_description
1 polymer ?
#
loop_
_entity_poly.entity_id
_entity_poly.type
_entity_poly.pdbx_seq_one_letter_code
_entity_poly.pdbx_strand_id
1 'polypeptide(L)'
;MRLTIRTPARSIGAALGAGILAAACGGSASLETPTATPTATATTTAAVTTASAGAWTLTDKSKATIRVREQLVGVSLPSDAVLTATGAKGSFELNADGTFTSGSMITFDLTTLSSDERDRDNFIKNDTLQVRQFPTAQFVPTKTSGLTLPLAASGTFSFTLTGNMTIRGKTKEVTFDVTAKRDGGDLTATATANPSWKFGDFGMTAPSVPFRVLSVTDEIRAVIDIVATGPTS
;
A
#
# COMPACT_ATOMS: atom_id res chain seq x y z
N MET A 1 6.45 11.27 46.21
CA MET A 1 7.31 12.40 45.86
C MET A 1 6.64 13.13 44.69
N ARG A 2 6.00 14.26 45.02
CA ARG A 2 5.28 15.13 44.07
C ARG A 2 6.29 16.04 43.37
N LEU A 3 6.21 16.19 42.07
CA LEU A 3 6.87 17.32 41.43
C LEU A 3 5.98 17.91 40.33
N THR A 4 5.87 19.18 40.45
CA THR A 4 4.96 20.20 40.04
C THR A 4 5.13 20.62 38.57
N ILE A 5 4.03 21.02 38.01
CA ILE A 5 3.76 21.72 36.75
C ILE A 5 4.54 23.05 36.63
N ARG A 6 5.01 23.39 35.43
CA ARG A 6 5.22 24.78 35.02
C ARG A 6 4.94 24.98 33.53
N THR A 7 3.85 25.65 33.25
CA THR A 7 3.58 26.42 32.03
C THR A 7 4.24 27.83 32.15
N PRO A 8 4.57 28.50 31.06
CA PRO A 8 4.35 29.93 30.98
C PRO A 8 3.45 30.35 29.79
N ALA A 9 2.64 31.33 30.13
CA ALA A 9 1.68 32.01 29.26
C ALA A 9 2.28 33.32 28.69
N ARG A 10 1.65 33.77 27.60
CA ARG A 10 1.42 35.15 27.15
C ARG A 10 2.56 35.98 26.53
N SER A 11 2.25 36.49 25.33
CA SER A 11 2.09 37.94 25.18
C SER A 11 1.32 38.32 23.92
N ILE A 12 0.34 39.15 24.16
CA ILE A 12 -0.53 39.90 23.25
C ILE A 12 0.22 41.18 22.87
N GLY A 13 0.22 41.56 21.59
CA GLY A 13 0.69 42.83 21.13
C GLY A 13 -0.27 43.41 20.08
N ALA A 14 -1.17 44.30 20.55
CA ALA A 14 -2.00 45.14 19.70
C ALA A 14 -1.28 46.47 19.49
N ALA A 15 -1.29 47.03 18.29
CA ALA A 15 -0.96 48.42 18.04
C ALA A 15 -1.94 48.98 16.96
N LEU A 16 -2.81 49.85 17.47
CA LEU A 16 -3.59 50.81 16.67
C LEU A 16 -2.66 51.96 16.21
N GLY A 17 -2.89 52.47 15.02
CA GLY A 17 -2.38 53.73 14.53
C GLY A 17 -3.34 54.40 13.58
N ALA A 18 -4.01 55.44 14.05
CA ALA A 18 -4.94 56.33 13.33
C ALA A 18 -4.28 57.61 12.86
N GLY A 19 -4.84 58.22 11.83
CA GLY A 19 -4.68 59.65 11.51
C GLY A 19 -4.07 59.90 10.12
N ILE A 20 -4.47 60.78 9.24
CA ILE A 20 -5.17 62.08 9.28
C ILE A 20 -5.51 62.43 7.86
N LEU A 21 -6.65 63.15 7.67
CA LEU A 21 -7.09 63.84 6.45
C LEU A 21 -6.17 64.97 6.01
N ALA A 22 -6.06 65.20 4.71
CA ALA A 22 -5.91 66.56 4.13
C ALA A 22 -6.54 66.64 2.73
N ALA A 23 -7.48 67.55 2.56
CA ALA A 23 -8.10 67.95 1.33
C ALA A 23 -7.28 69.09 0.68
N ALA A 24 -7.16 69.12 -0.64
CA ALA A 24 -6.92 70.36 -1.39
C ALA A 24 -7.39 70.20 -2.82
N CYS A 25 -8.19 71.15 -3.25
CA CYS A 25 -8.77 71.40 -4.60
C CYS A 25 -7.73 71.78 -5.65
N GLY A 26 -8.05 71.52 -6.95
CA GLY A 26 -7.41 72.22 -8.02
C GLY A 26 -7.52 71.54 -9.38
N GLY A 27 -8.39 71.96 -10.19
CA GLY A 27 -8.81 71.71 -11.53
C GLY A 27 -7.78 71.38 -12.60
N SER A 28 -8.25 70.74 -13.60
CA SER A 28 -8.17 71.00 -15.05
C SER A 28 -8.53 69.75 -15.82
N ALA A 29 -9.54 69.81 -16.62
CA ALA A 29 -9.96 68.78 -17.53
C ALA A 29 -8.93 68.58 -18.63
N SER A 30 -8.41 67.36 -18.75
CA SER A 30 -7.78 66.87 -19.97
C SER A 30 -8.52 65.63 -20.41
N LEU A 31 -9.05 65.69 -21.60
CA LEU A 31 -9.63 64.56 -22.33
C LEU A 31 -8.51 63.58 -22.65
N GLU A 32 -8.42 62.48 -21.85
CA GLU A 32 -7.59 61.38 -22.22
C GLU A 32 -8.46 60.24 -22.80
N THR A 33 -8.07 59.84 -23.99
CA THR A 33 -8.59 58.76 -24.79
C THR A 33 -8.55 57.46 -23.94
N PRO A 34 -9.61 56.61 -23.91
CA PRO A 34 -9.58 55.35 -23.19
C PRO A 34 -8.59 54.40 -23.87
N THR A 35 -7.44 54.23 -23.26
CA THR A 35 -6.50 53.17 -23.60
C THR A 35 -7.16 51.81 -23.25
N ALA A 36 -7.40 51.00 -24.25
CA ALA A 36 -7.93 49.65 -24.08
C ALA A 36 -6.98 48.82 -23.23
N THR A 37 -7.43 48.45 -22.06
CA THR A 37 -6.77 47.47 -21.19
C THR A 37 -6.74 46.11 -21.92
N PRO A 38 -5.60 45.46 -22.10
CA PRO A 38 -5.56 44.14 -22.68
C PRO A 38 -6.27 43.14 -21.72
N THR A 39 -7.38 42.61 -22.20
CA THR A 39 -8.08 41.50 -21.57
C THR A 39 -7.09 40.32 -21.47
N ALA A 40 -6.63 40.01 -20.27
CA ALA A 40 -5.85 38.80 -20.03
C ALA A 40 -6.74 37.59 -20.36
N THR A 41 -6.46 36.96 -21.48
CA THR A 41 -7.04 35.65 -21.82
C THR A 41 -6.61 34.66 -20.76
N ALA A 42 -7.52 34.31 -19.85
CA ALA A 42 -7.31 33.25 -18.92
C ALA A 42 -7.12 31.94 -19.73
N THR A 43 -5.90 31.52 -19.85
CA THR A 43 -5.59 30.17 -20.35
C THR A 43 -6.17 29.18 -19.35
N THR A 44 -7.34 28.66 -19.67
CA THR A 44 -7.91 27.51 -18.91
C THR A 44 -6.99 26.35 -19.16
N THR A 45 -6.10 26.11 -18.22
CA THR A 45 -5.36 24.84 -18.18
C THR A 45 -6.40 23.75 -17.98
N ALA A 46 -6.74 23.04 -19.05
CA ALA A 46 -7.59 21.86 -18.96
C ALA A 46 -6.93 20.94 -17.95
N ALA A 47 -7.61 20.69 -16.84
CA ALA A 47 -7.22 19.64 -15.93
C ALA A 47 -7.16 18.35 -16.76
N VAL A 48 -5.97 17.80 -16.92
CA VAL A 48 -5.79 16.47 -17.50
C VAL A 48 -6.52 15.53 -16.58
N THR A 49 -7.73 15.17 -16.95
CA THR A 49 -8.48 14.09 -16.26
C THR A 49 -7.67 12.84 -16.55
N THR A 50 -6.83 12.44 -15.60
CA THR A 50 -6.14 11.16 -15.65
C THR A 50 -7.22 10.10 -15.63
N ALA A 51 -7.45 9.47 -16.77
CA ALA A 51 -8.40 8.37 -16.85
C ALA A 51 -7.86 7.28 -15.94
N SER A 52 -8.56 7.06 -14.83
CA SER A 52 -8.31 5.92 -13.95
C SER A 52 -8.50 4.64 -14.75
N ALA A 53 -7.61 3.67 -14.58
CA ALA A 53 -7.76 2.38 -15.24
C ALA A 53 -8.98 1.58 -14.72
N GLY A 54 -9.77 2.20 -13.83
CA GLY A 54 -10.92 1.63 -13.15
C GLY A 54 -10.55 0.76 -11.96
N ALA A 55 -11.53 0.51 -11.11
CA ALA A 55 -11.34 -0.30 -9.90
C ALA A 55 -11.38 -1.80 -10.23
N TRP A 56 -10.42 -2.54 -9.73
CA TRP A 56 -10.34 -4.00 -9.78
C TRP A 56 -10.72 -4.58 -8.43
N THR A 57 -11.60 -5.56 -8.41
CA THR A 57 -12.04 -6.23 -7.18
C THR A 57 -11.54 -7.68 -7.17
N LEU A 58 -10.90 -8.09 -6.08
CA LEU A 58 -10.41 -9.45 -5.92
C LEU A 58 -11.57 -10.44 -5.81
N THR A 59 -11.35 -11.62 -6.38
CA THR A 59 -12.24 -12.77 -6.20
C THR A 59 -11.70 -13.69 -5.09
N ASP A 60 -12.56 -14.60 -4.62
CA ASP A 60 -12.24 -15.64 -3.63
C ASP A 60 -11.17 -16.65 -4.08
N LYS A 61 -10.84 -16.66 -5.37
CA LYS A 61 -9.75 -17.47 -5.95
C LYS A 61 -8.36 -16.93 -5.64
N SER A 62 -8.27 -15.69 -5.15
CA SER A 62 -7.01 -15.08 -4.77
C SER A 62 -6.46 -15.71 -3.49
N LYS A 63 -5.15 -15.97 -3.45
CA LYS A 63 -4.47 -16.66 -2.33
C LYS A 63 -3.05 -16.13 -2.14
N ALA A 64 -2.51 -16.34 -0.94
CA ALA A 64 -1.11 -16.13 -0.63
C ALA A 64 -0.45 -17.45 -0.25
N THR A 65 0.71 -17.75 -0.84
CA THR A 65 1.53 -18.92 -0.53
C THR A 65 2.84 -18.46 0.10
N ILE A 66 3.13 -18.97 1.28
CA ILE A 66 4.32 -18.65 2.06
C ILE A 66 5.19 -19.89 2.13
N ARG A 67 6.48 -19.75 1.83
CA ARG A 67 7.47 -20.82 1.96
C ARG A 67 8.58 -20.39 2.89
N VAL A 68 8.88 -21.27 3.83
CA VAL A 68 9.99 -21.10 4.79
C VAL A 68 10.82 -22.38 4.80
N ARG A 69 12.12 -22.25 4.68
CA ARG A 69 13.03 -23.40 4.74
C ARG A 69 13.19 -23.87 6.16
N GLU A 70 12.96 -25.15 6.39
CA GLU A 70 13.11 -25.81 7.70
C GLU A 70 13.91 -27.11 7.60
N GLN A 71 14.54 -27.48 8.73
CA GLN A 71 15.17 -28.77 8.91
C GLN A 71 14.47 -29.50 10.04
N LEU A 72 13.85 -30.63 9.74
CA LEU A 72 13.14 -31.45 10.72
C LEU A 72 14.09 -32.47 11.38
N VAL A 73 13.79 -32.79 12.61
CA VAL A 73 14.51 -33.86 13.32
C VAL A 73 14.22 -35.21 12.64
N GLY A 74 15.26 -35.99 12.37
CA GLY A 74 15.15 -37.31 11.71
C GLY A 74 15.01 -37.25 10.19
N VAL A 75 14.98 -36.07 9.58
CA VAL A 75 14.98 -35.88 8.14
C VAL A 75 16.35 -35.38 7.70
N SER A 76 16.98 -36.08 6.76
CA SER A 76 18.38 -35.76 6.36
C SER A 76 18.54 -34.48 5.58
N LEU A 77 17.52 -34.02 4.86
CA LEU A 77 17.59 -32.82 4.02
C LEU A 77 16.58 -31.75 4.46
N PRO A 78 16.96 -30.45 4.41
CA PRO A 78 16.01 -29.38 4.62
C PRO A 78 14.87 -29.43 3.60
N SER A 79 13.65 -29.09 4.03
CA SER A 79 12.45 -28.99 3.21
C SER A 79 11.81 -27.62 3.34
N ASP A 80 10.85 -27.33 2.48
CA ASP A 80 10.05 -26.13 2.60
C ASP A 80 8.75 -26.42 3.37
N ALA A 81 8.53 -25.70 4.45
CA ALA A 81 7.19 -25.53 5.01
C ALA A 81 6.39 -24.63 4.07
N VAL A 82 5.31 -25.14 3.48
CA VAL A 82 4.45 -24.40 2.56
C VAL A 82 3.11 -24.14 3.22
N LEU A 83 2.79 -22.86 3.44
CA LEU A 83 1.53 -22.44 4.03
C LEU A 83 0.74 -21.62 3.01
N THR A 84 -0.56 -21.83 2.93
CA THR A 84 -1.46 -21.12 2.03
C THR A 84 -2.59 -20.46 2.80
N ALA A 85 -2.80 -19.16 2.57
CA ALA A 85 -3.98 -18.41 3.00
C ALA A 85 -4.87 -18.17 1.79
N THR A 86 -6.16 -18.46 1.91
CA THR A 86 -7.17 -18.31 0.85
C THR A 86 -8.14 -17.19 1.17
N GLY A 87 -8.97 -16.83 0.19
CA GLY A 87 -10.04 -15.86 0.38
C GLY A 87 -9.54 -14.42 0.59
N ALA A 88 -8.47 -14.04 -0.10
CA ALA A 88 -8.05 -12.64 -0.14
C ALA A 88 -9.16 -11.76 -0.69
N LYS A 89 -9.36 -10.59 -0.07
CA LYS A 89 -10.43 -9.63 -0.40
C LYS A 89 -9.86 -8.23 -0.58
N GLY A 90 -10.60 -7.39 -1.27
CA GLY A 90 -10.26 -6.00 -1.45
C GLY A 90 -10.36 -5.56 -2.88
N SER A 91 -9.93 -4.35 -3.12
CA SER A 91 -9.91 -3.73 -4.45
C SER A 91 -8.69 -2.83 -4.58
N PHE A 92 -8.34 -2.56 -5.81
CA PHE A 92 -7.30 -1.58 -6.12
C PHE A 92 -7.67 -0.83 -7.40
N GLU A 93 -7.19 0.39 -7.48
CA GLU A 93 -7.37 1.25 -8.63
C GLU A 93 -6.05 1.93 -8.97
N LEU A 94 -5.59 1.69 -10.20
CA LEU A 94 -4.32 2.19 -10.71
C LEU A 94 -4.55 3.55 -11.41
N ASN A 95 -3.81 4.55 -11.02
CA ASN A 95 -3.78 5.86 -11.66
C ASN A 95 -2.93 5.83 -12.93
N ALA A 96 -3.13 6.81 -13.80
CA ALA A 96 -2.38 6.91 -15.07
C ALA A 96 -0.87 7.18 -14.87
N ASP A 97 -0.44 7.59 -13.69
CA ASP A 97 0.96 7.81 -13.34
C ASP A 97 1.63 6.57 -12.68
N GLY A 98 0.91 5.46 -12.57
CA GLY A 98 1.42 4.23 -11.96
C GLY A 98 1.29 4.17 -10.44
N THR A 99 0.69 5.17 -9.81
CA THR A 99 0.32 5.13 -8.39
C THR A 99 -1.05 4.48 -8.19
N PHE A 100 -1.45 4.28 -6.94
CA PHE A 100 -2.76 3.72 -6.60
C PHE A 100 -3.61 4.74 -5.84
N THR A 101 -4.93 4.67 -6.01
CA THR A 101 -5.86 5.49 -5.23
C THR A 101 -5.79 5.13 -3.74
N SER A 102 -6.09 6.08 -2.87
CA SER A 102 -6.00 5.93 -1.40
C SER A 102 -6.92 4.85 -0.82
N GLY A 103 -7.92 4.39 -1.58
CA GLY A 103 -8.83 3.30 -1.19
C GLY A 103 -8.31 1.91 -1.57
N SER A 104 -7.19 1.82 -2.29
CA SER A 104 -6.64 0.54 -2.74
C SER A 104 -6.09 -0.26 -1.57
N MET A 105 -6.66 -1.44 -1.31
CA MET A 105 -6.24 -2.32 -0.22
C MET A 105 -6.60 -3.77 -0.50
N ILE A 106 -5.69 -4.67 -0.17
CA ILE A 106 -5.88 -6.12 -0.23
C ILE A 106 -5.72 -6.68 1.19
N THR A 107 -6.68 -7.48 1.61
CA THR A 107 -6.70 -8.12 2.94
C THR A 107 -6.68 -9.63 2.79
N PHE A 108 -5.80 -10.29 3.55
CA PHE A 108 -5.66 -11.74 3.63
C PHE A 108 -6.19 -12.22 4.97
N ASP A 109 -7.04 -13.22 4.97
CA ASP A 109 -7.54 -13.87 6.19
C ASP A 109 -6.52 -14.91 6.68
N LEU A 110 -5.79 -14.58 7.74
CA LEU A 110 -4.77 -15.44 8.32
C LEU A 110 -5.37 -16.65 9.07
N THR A 111 -6.67 -16.63 9.38
CA THR A 111 -7.35 -17.77 10.01
C THR A 111 -7.45 -18.95 9.05
N THR A 112 -7.46 -18.70 7.73
CA THR A 112 -7.51 -19.71 6.68
C THR A 112 -6.15 -20.37 6.41
N LEU A 113 -5.06 -19.79 6.95
CA LEU A 113 -3.70 -20.29 6.71
C LEU A 113 -3.59 -21.78 7.07
N SER A 114 -3.10 -22.58 6.14
CA SER A 114 -2.95 -24.02 6.34
C SER A 114 -1.76 -24.58 5.56
N SER A 115 -1.23 -25.69 6.04
CA SER A 115 -0.18 -26.46 5.39
C SER A 115 -0.57 -27.95 5.36
N ASP A 116 0.37 -28.81 5.07
CA ASP A 116 0.26 -30.28 5.15
C ASP A 116 0.35 -30.81 6.58
N GLU A 117 0.71 -29.97 7.58
CA GLU A 117 0.96 -30.37 8.97
C GLU A 117 0.15 -29.51 9.94
N ARG A 118 -0.85 -30.11 10.60
CA ARG A 118 -1.77 -29.42 11.52
C ARG A 118 -1.06 -28.79 12.72
N ASP A 119 -0.05 -29.47 13.27
CA ASP A 119 0.69 -28.94 14.43
C ASP A 119 1.46 -27.67 14.05
N ARG A 120 2.03 -27.64 12.83
CA ARG A 120 2.65 -26.45 12.24
C ARG A 120 1.64 -25.32 12.13
N ASP A 121 0.46 -25.60 11.58
CA ASP A 121 -0.60 -24.61 11.41
C ASP A 121 -1.00 -23.97 12.73
N ASN A 122 -1.21 -24.80 13.75
CA ASN A 122 -1.57 -24.34 15.10
C ASN A 122 -0.46 -23.48 15.70
N PHE A 123 0.80 -23.90 15.61
CA PHE A 123 1.93 -23.12 16.12
C PHE A 123 2.06 -21.78 15.40
N ILE A 124 2.04 -21.76 14.07
CA ILE A 124 2.16 -20.53 13.29
C ILE A 124 1.01 -19.57 13.57
N LYS A 125 -0.23 -20.06 13.64
CA LYS A 125 -1.39 -19.23 13.94
C LYS A 125 -1.38 -18.66 15.35
N ASN A 126 -1.06 -19.47 16.36
CA ASN A 126 -1.21 -19.06 17.75
C ASN A 126 0.02 -18.32 18.28
N ASP A 127 1.22 -18.86 18.00
CA ASP A 127 2.46 -18.37 18.62
C ASP A 127 3.18 -17.35 17.73
N THR A 128 3.27 -17.61 16.42
CA THR A 128 4.02 -16.74 15.51
C THR A 128 3.20 -15.54 15.07
N LEU A 129 2.02 -15.77 14.49
CA LEU A 129 1.15 -14.71 13.93
C LEU A 129 0.19 -14.12 14.94
N GLN A 130 -0.17 -14.89 15.98
CA GLN A 130 -1.17 -14.49 16.99
C GLN A 130 -2.49 -14.11 16.34
N VAL A 131 -3.04 -15.00 15.47
CA VAL A 131 -4.21 -14.68 14.63
C VAL A 131 -5.47 -14.36 15.43
N ARG A 132 -5.56 -14.77 16.70
CA ARG A 132 -6.67 -14.37 17.59
C ARG A 132 -6.67 -12.87 17.85
N GLN A 133 -5.52 -12.20 17.83
CA GLN A 133 -5.36 -10.77 18.00
C GLN A 133 -5.21 -10.06 16.65
N PHE A 134 -4.54 -10.69 15.70
CA PHE A 134 -4.23 -10.16 14.38
C PHE A 134 -4.75 -11.12 13.29
N PRO A 135 -6.06 -11.18 13.06
CA PRO A 135 -6.65 -12.18 12.15
C PRO A 135 -6.35 -11.93 10.68
N THR A 136 -5.85 -10.76 10.33
CA THR A 136 -5.62 -10.38 8.93
C THR A 136 -4.23 -9.83 8.69
N ALA A 137 -3.71 -10.05 7.49
CA ALA A 137 -2.63 -9.26 6.91
C ALA A 137 -3.22 -8.30 5.87
N GLN A 138 -2.64 -7.10 5.72
CA GLN A 138 -3.11 -6.07 4.80
C GLN A 138 -1.97 -5.60 3.91
N PHE A 139 -2.27 -5.41 2.63
CA PHE A 139 -1.36 -4.80 1.68
C PHE A 139 -2.01 -3.58 1.05
N VAL A 140 -1.37 -2.43 1.17
CA VAL A 140 -1.76 -1.17 0.55
C VAL A 140 -0.75 -0.88 -0.56
N PRO A 141 -1.11 -1.09 -1.84
CA PRO A 141 -0.24 -0.77 -2.96
C PRO A 141 -0.01 0.74 -3.04
N THR A 142 1.21 1.15 -3.40
CA THR A 142 1.55 2.58 -3.53
C THR A 142 1.92 2.96 -4.93
N LYS A 143 2.76 2.17 -5.61
CA LYS A 143 3.22 2.48 -6.97
C LYS A 143 3.66 1.24 -7.74
N THR A 144 3.63 1.36 -9.07
CA THR A 144 4.26 0.41 -10.00
C THR A 144 5.51 1.02 -10.61
N SER A 145 6.42 0.16 -11.09
CA SER A 145 7.59 0.54 -11.87
C SER A 145 7.79 -0.44 -13.02
N GLY A 146 8.12 0.06 -14.19
CA GLY A 146 8.30 -0.76 -15.39
C GLY A 146 6.99 -1.15 -16.09
N LEU A 147 5.83 -0.66 -15.61
CA LEU A 147 4.54 -0.86 -16.26
C LEU A 147 4.29 0.22 -17.31
N THR A 148 3.96 -0.19 -18.54
CA THR A 148 3.57 0.75 -19.60
C THR A 148 2.11 1.18 -19.38
N LEU A 149 1.88 2.48 -19.33
CA LEU A 149 0.56 3.08 -19.15
C LEU A 149 0.18 3.96 -20.35
N PRO A 150 -1.09 4.08 -20.71
CA PRO A 150 -2.24 3.41 -20.09
C PRO A 150 -2.21 1.89 -20.26
N LEU A 151 -2.79 1.17 -19.30
CA LEU A 151 -2.82 -0.30 -19.31
C LEU A 151 -3.68 -0.79 -20.47
N ALA A 152 -3.10 -1.59 -21.38
CA ALA A 152 -3.85 -2.17 -22.49
C ALA A 152 -4.98 -3.07 -22.01
N ALA A 153 -6.08 -3.16 -22.78
CA ALA A 153 -7.26 -3.96 -22.45
C ALA A 153 -6.99 -5.47 -22.40
N SER A 154 -5.93 -5.94 -23.06
CA SER A 154 -5.49 -7.33 -23.01
C SER A 154 -3.97 -7.43 -23.15
N GLY A 155 -3.39 -8.49 -22.62
CA GLY A 155 -1.97 -8.76 -22.70
C GLY A 155 -1.36 -9.30 -21.41
N THR A 156 -0.04 -9.53 -21.48
CA THR A 156 0.77 -9.93 -20.33
C THR A 156 1.71 -8.80 -19.99
N PHE A 157 1.82 -8.48 -18.69
CA PHE A 157 2.60 -7.36 -18.18
C PHE A 157 3.54 -7.88 -17.11
N SER A 158 4.79 -7.40 -17.14
CA SER A 158 5.75 -7.66 -16.07
C SER A 158 6.22 -6.31 -15.51
N PHE A 159 6.15 -6.16 -14.20
CA PHE A 159 6.47 -4.91 -13.52
C PHE A 159 6.80 -5.15 -12.04
N THR A 160 7.31 -4.14 -11.41
CA THR A 160 7.54 -4.14 -9.96
C THR A 160 6.42 -3.37 -9.26
N LEU A 161 5.86 -3.95 -8.18
CA LEU A 161 4.83 -3.36 -7.34
C LEU A 161 5.40 -3.06 -5.96
N THR A 162 5.34 -1.81 -5.53
CA THR A 162 5.73 -1.40 -4.17
C THR A 162 4.48 -1.07 -3.37
N GLY A 163 4.49 -1.39 -2.09
CA GLY A 163 3.40 -1.07 -1.16
C GLY A 163 3.73 -1.37 0.29
N ASN A 164 2.79 -1.07 1.16
CA ASN A 164 2.90 -1.28 2.59
C ASN A 164 2.20 -2.57 3.00
N MET A 165 2.95 -3.54 3.50
CA MET A 165 2.43 -4.79 4.06
C MET A 165 2.36 -4.67 5.58
N THR A 166 1.20 -4.95 6.14
CA THR A 166 0.98 -5.00 7.59
C THR A 166 0.68 -6.43 8.02
N ILE A 167 1.52 -6.97 8.87
CA ILE A 167 1.36 -8.31 9.49
C ILE A 167 1.57 -8.15 10.99
N ARG A 168 0.71 -8.76 11.80
CA ARG A 168 0.80 -8.71 13.27
C ARG A 168 0.94 -7.27 13.80
N GLY A 169 0.21 -6.31 13.20
CA GLY A 169 0.25 -4.90 13.58
C GLY A 169 1.56 -4.16 13.26
N LYS A 170 2.50 -4.79 12.55
CA LYS A 170 3.72 -4.15 12.07
C LYS A 170 3.65 -3.93 10.57
N THR A 171 3.91 -2.71 10.15
CA THR A 171 3.90 -2.31 8.74
C THR A 171 5.33 -2.15 8.22
N LYS A 172 5.58 -2.72 7.05
CA LYS A 172 6.84 -2.58 6.31
C LYS A 172 6.55 -2.30 4.85
N GLU A 173 7.29 -1.40 4.23
CA GLU A 173 7.30 -1.26 2.79
C GLU A 173 7.94 -2.49 2.17
N VAL A 174 7.27 -3.09 1.20
CA VAL A 174 7.69 -4.30 0.48
C VAL A 174 7.56 -4.11 -1.01
N THR A 175 8.31 -4.91 -1.75
CA THR A 175 8.31 -4.92 -3.21
C THR A 175 8.01 -6.31 -3.72
N PHE A 176 7.27 -6.38 -4.82
CA PHE A 176 6.97 -7.61 -5.52
C PHE A 176 7.36 -7.50 -6.98
N ASP A 177 7.94 -8.56 -7.51
CA ASP A 177 7.99 -8.78 -8.96
C ASP A 177 6.67 -9.39 -9.40
N VAL A 178 6.00 -8.73 -10.33
CA VAL A 178 4.64 -9.08 -10.74
C VAL A 178 4.63 -9.47 -12.21
N THR A 179 3.97 -10.62 -12.49
CA THR A 179 3.52 -10.97 -13.84
C THR A 179 2.00 -11.02 -13.83
N ALA A 180 1.37 -10.18 -14.63
CA ALA A 180 -0.08 -10.06 -14.73
C ALA A 180 -0.55 -10.34 -16.15
N LYS A 181 -1.72 -10.97 -16.29
CA LYS A 181 -2.44 -11.15 -17.56
C LYS A 181 -3.80 -10.50 -17.42
N ARG A 182 -4.11 -9.60 -18.34
CA ARG A 182 -5.43 -8.97 -18.49
C ARG A 182 -6.13 -9.52 -19.75
N ASP A 183 -7.43 -9.75 -19.64
CA ASP A 183 -8.31 -10.07 -20.76
C ASP A 183 -9.65 -9.36 -20.53
N GLY A 184 -9.79 -8.18 -21.12
CA GLY A 184 -10.93 -7.29 -20.87
C GLY A 184 -11.08 -6.93 -19.39
N GLY A 185 -12.18 -7.38 -18.79
CA GLY A 185 -12.48 -7.18 -17.38
C GLY A 185 -11.89 -8.24 -16.43
N ASP A 186 -11.15 -9.22 -16.92
CA ASP A 186 -10.51 -10.25 -16.10
C ASP A 186 -9.01 -9.96 -15.93
N LEU A 187 -8.52 -10.10 -14.70
CA LEU A 187 -7.11 -9.94 -14.36
C LEU A 187 -6.65 -11.12 -13.52
N THR A 188 -5.55 -11.74 -13.93
CA THR A 188 -4.80 -12.69 -13.12
C THR A 188 -3.39 -12.17 -12.94
N ALA A 189 -2.82 -12.32 -11.74
CA ALA A 189 -1.44 -11.91 -11.49
C ALA A 189 -0.78 -12.84 -10.46
N THR A 190 0.52 -13.05 -10.65
CA THR A 190 1.39 -13.65 -9.64
C THR A 190 2.40 -12.60 -9.22
N ALA A 191 2.43 -12.30 -7.91
CA ALA A 191 3.34 -11.35 -7.29
C ALA A 191 4.28 -12.09 -6.35
N THR A 192 5.58 -12.04 -6.62
CA THR A 192 6.62 -12.68 -5.82
C THR A 192 7.38 -11.62 -5.02
N ALA A 193 7.45 -11.76 -3.71
CA ALA A 193 8.19 -10.84 -2.86
C ALA A 193 9.68 -10.82 -3.23
N ASN A 194 10.21 -9.64 -3.49
CA ASN A 194 11.61 -9.41 -3.83
C ASN A 194 12.12 -8.08 -3.23
N PRO A 195 13.02 -8.13 -2.24
CA PRO A 195 13.59 -9.35 -1.64
C PRO A 195 12.59 -10.15 -0.81
N SER A 196 12.93 -11.40 -0.45
CA SER A 196 12.23 -12.18 0.56
C SER A 196 12.23 -11.43 1.91
N TRP A 197 11.25 -11.74 2.76
CA TRP A 197 11.10 -11.06 4.05
C TRP A 197 11.79 -11.84 5.17
N LYS A 198 11.99 -11.18 6.31
CA LYS A 198 12.43 -11.80 7.56
C LYS A 198 11.31 -11.78 8.59
N PHE A 199 11.36 -12.70 9.55
CA PHE A 199 10.40 -12.69 10.66
C PHE A 199 10.47 -11.39 11.46
N GLY A 200 11.68 -10.88 11.71
CA GLY A 200 11.90 -9.60 12.41
C GLY A 200 11.29 -8.38 11.73
N ASP A 201 11.08 -8.42 10.42
CA ASP A 201 10.44 -7.33 9.67
C ASP A 201 9.04 -7.01 10.18
N PHE A 202 8.35 -8.03 10.71
CA PHE A 202 6.99 -7.91 11.25
C PHE A 202 6.93 -8.19 12.75
N GLY A 203 8.06 -8.03 13.46
CA GLY A 203 8.14 -8.22 14.91
C GLY A 203 7.90 -9.66 15.35
N MET A 204 8.17 -10.63 14.46
CA MET A 204 8.10 -12.06 14.74
C MET A 204 9.51 -12.61 14.98
N THR A 205 9.57 -13.80 15.57
CA THR A 205 10.78 -14.60 15.68
C THR A 205 10.60 -15.87 14.84
N ALA A 206 11.65 -16.32 14.19
CA ALA A 206 11.61 -17.59 13.47
C ALA A 206 11.17 -18.73 14.42
N PRO A 207 10.23 -19.58 13.99
CA PRO A 207 9.73 -20.67 14.82
C PRO A 207 10.85 -21.59 15.35
N SER A 208 10.75 -21.97 16.62
CA SER A 208 11.65 -22.95 17.23
C SER A 208 10.80 -23.93 18.01
N VAL A 209 10.77 -25.19 17.56
CA VAL A 209 10.00 -26.26 18.19
C VAL A 209 10.99 -27.36 18.64
N PRO A 210 11.41 -27.38 19.94
CA PRO A 210 12.35 -28.33 20.43
C PRO A 210 11.93 -29.76 20.11
N PHE A 211 12.91 -30.63 19.80
CA PHE A 211 12.75 -32.03 19.45
C PHE A 211 12.00 -32.36 18.15
N ARG A 212 11.45 -31.34 17.43
CA ARG A 212 10.77 -31.52 16.15
C ARG A 212 11.47 -30.81 15.02
N VAL A 213 11.94 -29.59 15.27
CA VAL A 213 12.57 -28.70 14.25
C VAL A 213 14.00 -28.40 14.69
N LEU A 214 14.99 -28.77 13.88
CA LEU A 214 16.39 -28.44 14.12
C LEU A 214 16.69 -26.98 13.83
N SER A 215 16.17 -26.46 12.74
CA SER A 215 16.32 -25.05 12.35
C SER A 215 15.20 -24.58 11.42
N VAL A 216 14.94 -23.29 11.48
CA VAL A 216 14.09 -22.55 10.52
C VAL A 216 14.92 -21.38 10.02
N THR A 217 15.01 -21.23 8.71
CA THR A 217 15.72 -20.10 8.10
C THR A 217 14.92 -18.81 8.30
N ASP A 218 15.60 -17.73 8.69
CA ASP A 218 14.97 -16.40 8.80
C ASP A 218 14.77 -15.78 7.41
N GLU A 219 13.97 -16.48 6.60
CA GLU A 219 13.62 -16.10 5.25
C GLU A 219 12.20 -16.54 4.94
N ILE A 220 11.34 -15.57 4.63
CA ILE A 220 9.94 -15.77 4.26
C ILE A 220 9.81 -15.46 2.77
N ARG A 221 9.57 -16.47 1.96
CA ARG A 221 9.31 -16.34 0.52
C ARG A 221 7.80 -16.31 0.30
N ALA A 222 7.29 -15.15 -0.07
CA ALA A 222 5.86 -14.92 -0.28
C ALA A 222 5.56 -14.84 -1.78
N VAL A 223 4.53 -15.57 -2.20
CA VAL A 223 3.94 -15.51 -3.55
C VAL A 223 2.44 -15.29 -3.38
N ILE A 224 1.92 -14.29 -4.07
CA ILE A 224 0.50 -13.93 -4.04
C ILE A 224 -0.07 -14.13 -5.43
N ASP A 225 -1.06 -15.01 -5.55
CA ASP A 225 -1.85 -15.20 -6.75
C ASP A 225 -3.13 -14.39 -6.63
N ILE A 226 -3.31 -13.45 -7.52
CA ILE A 226 -4.47 -12.55 -7.60
C ILE A 226 -5.34 -12.99 -8.76
N VAL A 227 -6.64 -13.07 -8.51
CA VAL A 227 -7.69 -13.17 -9.52
C VAL A 227 -8.68 -12.05 -9.23
N ALA A 228 -8.82 -11.12 -10.15
CA ALA A 228 -9.64 -9.93 -9.96
C ALA A 228 -10.50 -9.67 -11.21
N THR A 229 -11.62 -8.98 -10.98
CA THR A 229 -12.49 -8.48 -12.04
C THR A 229 -12.54 -6.95 -11.97
N GLY A 230 -12.61 -6.33 -13.12
CA GLY A 230 -12.56 -4.88 -13.26
C GLY A 230 -13.29 -4.38 -14.50
N PRO A 231 -13.01 -3.16 -14.95
CA PRO A 231 -13.68 -2.57 -16.09
C PRO A 231 -13.40 -3.33 -17.40
N THR A 232 -14.44 -3.47 -18.20
CA THR A 232 -14.43 -4.19 -19.51
C THR A 232 -14.09 -3.28 -20.69
N SER A 233 -13.68 -2.05 -20.46
CA SER A 233 -13.36 -1.06 -21.51
C SER A 233 -12.03 -1.33 -22.19
#